data_8a80ff3dd442a42db8b0d89520e39d3f
#
_entry.id   8a80ff3dd442a42db8b0d89520e39d3f
#
_cell.length_a   1.000
_cell.length_b   1.000
_cell.length_c   1.000
_cell.angle_alpha   90.00
_cell.angle_beta   90.00
_cell.angle_gamma   90.00
#
_symmetry.space_group_name_H-M   'P 1'
#
loop_
_entity.id
_entity.type
_entity.pdbx_description
1 polymer ?
#
loop_
_entity_poly.entity_id
_entity_poly.type
_entity_poly.pdbx_seq_one_letter_code
_entity_poly.pdbx_strand_id
1 'polypeptide(L)'
;MKLGFVGLGSMGFAMAESLLAQGHQLFVYNRAHEKAQPLHEAGARISATPAEAAREAEFVISMLADDSAVEAVTFGAAGILAELQPSAVHVSCSTISVALSQRLATAHAEAGLGYVAAPVFGRPEAAVSKKLWLLAAGKAADVERALP
;
A
#
# COMPACT_ATOMS: atom_id res chain seq x y z
N MET A 1 -12.04 0.25 8.66
CA MET A 1 -10.59 0.22 8.96
C MET A 1 -9.95 1.51 8.49
N LYS A 2 -8.82 1.89 9.09
CA LYS A 2 -7.95 2.97 8.61
C LYS A 2 -6.87 2.38 7.71
N LEU A 3 -6.80 2.84 6.48
CA LEU A 3 -5.88 2.31 5.47
C LEU A 3 -5.00 3.42 4.90
N GLY A 4 -3.70 3.19 4.82
CA GLY A 4 -2.78 3.98 4.01
C GLY A 4 -2.73 3.45 2.59
N PHE A 5 -2.71 4.31 1.60
CA PHE A 5 -2.56 3.89 0.20
C PHE A 5 -1.50 4.74 -0.51
N VAL A 6 -0.45 4.10 -0.99
CA VAL A 6 0.73 4.75 -1.58
C VAL A 6 0.88 4.33 -3.04
N GLY A 7 0.77 5.30 -3.94
CA GLY A 7 0.86 5.09 -5.38
C GLY A 7 -0.51 5.04 -6.07
N LEU A 8 -0.84 6.15 -6.73
CA LEU A 8 -2.12 6.37 -7.42
C LEU A 8 -1.94 6.42 -8.95
N GLY A 9 -1.20 5.45 -9.48
CA GLY A 9 -1.24 5.14 -10.90
C GLY A 9 -2.60 4.55 -11.29
N SER A 10 -2.80 4.20 -12.56
CA SER A 10 -4.10 3.68 -13.04
C SER A 10 -4.60 2.46 -12.24
N MET A 11 -3.70 1.55 -11.86
CA MET A 11 -4.05 0.40 -11.02
C MET A 11 -4.34 0.81 -9.58
N GLY A 12 -3.42 1.56 -8.95
CA GLY A 12 -3.54 1.95 -7.55
C GLY A 12 -4.73 2.88 -7.30
N PHE A 13 -5.05 3.76 -8.23
CA PHE A 13 -6.23 4.62 -8.13
C PHE A 13 -7.52 3.80 -8.06
N ALA A 14 -7.72 2.85 -8.99
CA ALA A 14 -8.90 1.99 -9.01
C ALA A 14 -9.02 1.11 -7.75
N MET A 15 -7.88 0.64 -7.21
CA MET A 15 -7.86 -0.11 -5.95
C MET A 15 -8.26 0.78 -4.77
N ALA A 16 -7.69 1.98 -4.67
CA ALA A 16 -8.00 2.93 -3.60
C ALA A 16 -9.47 3.39 -3.65
N GLU A 17 -9.99 3.69 -4.84
CA GLU A 17 -11.40 4.03 -5.05
C GLU A 17 -12.33 2.89 -4.58
N SER A 18 -11.98 1.64 -4.91
CA SER A 18 -12.75 0.47 -4.48
C SER A 18 -12.79 0.31 -2.96
N LEU A 19 -11.66 0.55 -2.28
CA LEU A 19 -11.57 0.49 -0.82
C LEU A 19 -12.37 1.63 -0.16
N LEU A 20 -12.30 2.84 -0.73
CA LEU A 20 -13.06 3.98 -0.25
C LEU A 20 -14.58 3.73 -0.36
N ALA A 21 -15.02 3.17 -1.49
CA ALA A 21 -16.41 2.81 -1.73
C ALA A 21 -16.94 1.71 -0.78
N GLN A 22 -16.05 0.92 -0.17
CA GLN A 22 -16.41 -0.05 0.87
C GLN A 22 -16.49 0.56 2.28
N GLY A 23 -16.31 1.88 2.41
CA GLY A 23 -16.43 2.59 3.68
C GLY A 23 -15.17 2.58 4.54
N HIS A 24 -14.01 2.26 3.96
CA HIS A 24 -12.74 2.40 4.67
C HIS A 24 -12.32 3.86 4.73
N GLN A 25 -11.66 4.25 5.82
CA GLN A 25 -11.01 5.55 5.93
C GLN A 25 -9.63 5.49 5.28
N LEU A 26 -9.44 6.21 4.17
CA LEU A 26 -8.20 6.19 3.41
C LEU A 26 -7.35 7.43 3.65
N PHE A 27 -6.04 7.19 3.87
CA PHE A 27 -4.96 8.17 3.84
C PHE A 27 -4.14 7.89 2.58
N VAL A 28 -4.22 8.76 1.57
CA VAL A 28 -3.64 8.48 0.26
C VAL A 28 -2.42 9.36 -0.02
N TYR A 29 -1.39 8.76 -0.59
CA TYR A 29 -0.19 9.46 -1.03
C TYR A 29 0.15 9.11 -2.48
N ASN A 30 0.50 10.11 -3.24
CA ASN A 30 1.12 9.97 -4.56
C ASN A 30 2.12 11.11 -4.78
N ARG A 31 3.25 10.82 -5.45
CA ARG A 31 4.27 11.83 -5.75
C ARG A 31 3.69 13.04 -6.52
N ALA A 32 2.84 12.79 -7.49
CA ALA A 32 2.03 13.81 -8.16
C ALA A 32 0.71 13.96 -7.36
N HIS A 33 0.67 14.96 -6.47
CA HIS A 33 -0.42 15.15 -5.51
C HIS A 33 -1.79 15.39 -6.17
N GLU A 34 -1.81 15.96 -7.36
CA GLU A 34 -3.02 16.20 -8.14
C GLU A 34 -3.79 14.91 -8.46
N LYS A 35 -3.11 13.76 -8.54
CA LYS A 35 -3.75 12.45 -8.75
C LYS A 35 -4.60 11.98 -7.57
N ALA A 36 -4.37 12.53 -6.39
CA ALA A 36 -5.15 12.19 -5.20
C ALA A 36 -6.44 13.01 -5.08
N GLN A 37 -6.57 14.11 -5.83
CA GLN A 37 -7.69 15.05 -5.71
C GLN A 37 -9.07 14.39 -5.89
N PRO A 38 -9.33 13.55 -6.89
CA PRO A 38 -10.63 12.90 -7.04
C PRO A 38 -10.99 11.98 -5.85
N LEU A 39 -9.99 11.29 -5.27
CA LEU A 39 -10.21 10.47 -4.07
C LEU A 39 -10.49 11.34 -2.83
N HIS A 40 -9.86 12.51 -2.75
CA HIS A 40 -10.13 13.47 -1.68
C HIS A 40 -11.57 14.00 -1.76
N GLU A 41 -12.04 14.36 -2.94
CA GLU A 41 -13.43 14.78 -3.17
C GLU A 41 -14.44 13.68 -2.80
N ALA A 42 -14.04 12.41 -2.96
CA ALA A 42 -14.81 11.24 -2.54
C ALA A 42 -14.68 10.88 -1.04
N GLY A 43 -13.85 11.63 -0.27
CA GLY A 43 -13.73 11.48 1.18
C GLY A 43 -12.41 10.92 1.71
N ALA A 44 -11.43 10.62 0.86
CA ALA A 44 -10.09 10.25 1.31
C ALA A 44 -9.31 11.45 1.86
N ARG A 45 -8.33 11.21 2.72
CA ARG A 45 -7.39 12.24 3.19
C ARG A 45 -6.10 12.16 2.39
N ILE A 46 -5.66 13.30 1.84
CA ILE A 46 -4.36 13.38 1.18
C ILE A 46 -3.27 13.52 2.23
N SER A 47 -2.25 12.70 2.13
CA SER A 47 -1.03 12.74 2.93
C SER A 47 0.11 13.40 2.16
N ALA A 48 0.93 14.19 2.85
CA ALA A 48 2.07 14.87 2.23
C ALA A 48 3.25 13.92 1.98
N THR A 49 3.34 12.83 2.74
CA THR A 49 4.42 11.83 2.64
C THR A 49 3.88 10.40 2.79
N PRO A 50 4.64 9.37 2.35
CA PRO A 50 4.29 7.98 2.62
C PRO A 50 4.21 7.66 4.12
N ALA A 51 5.09 8.27 4.93
CA ALA A 51 5.09 8.13 6.39
C ALA A 51 3.77 8.64 7.00
N GLU A 52 3.29 9.81 6.54
CA GLU A 52 2.02 10.36 7.01
C GLU A 52 0.85 9.45 6.65
N ALA A 53 0.85 8.85 5.46
CA ALA A 53 -0.18 7.89 5.07
C ALA A 53 -0.15 6.61 5.95
N ALA A 54 1.02 6.25 6.49
CA ALA A 54 1.22 5.08 7.34
C ALA A 54 0.87 5.31 8.82
N ARG A 55 0.95 6.54 9.31
CA ARG A 55 0.96 6.89 10.74
C ARG A 55 -0.23 6.36 11.54
N GLU A 56 -1.42 6.42 10.98
CA GLU A 56 -2.65 5.96 11.64
C GLU A 56 -3.25 4.69 11.04
N ALA A 57 -2.57 4.12 10.04
CA ALA A 57 -3.10 3.02 9.26
C ALA A 57 -2.95 1.67 9.97
N GLU A 58 -3.96 0.85 9.92
CA GLU A 58 -3.92 -0.57 10.30
C GLU A 58 -3.22 -1.40 9.19
N PHE A 59 -3.42 -1.00 7.94
CA PHE A 59 -2.72 -1.55 6.77
C PHE A 59 -2.26 -0.42 5.86
N VAL A 60 -1.06 -0.55 5.33
CA VAL A 60 -0.55 0.33 4.27
C VAL A 60 -0.42 -0.49 3.00
N ILE A 61 -1.10 -0.07 1.96
CA ILE A 61 -1.05 -0.72 0.65
C ILE A 61 -0.17 0.14 -0.26
N SER A 62 0.82 -0.48 -0.90
CA SER A 62 1.64 0.19 -1.91
C SER A 62 1.46 -0.45 -3.28
N MET A 63 1.22 0.40 -4.31
CA MET A 63 1.06 -0.02 -5.71
C MET A 63 1.82 0.93 -6.62
N LEU A 64 3.04 0.57 -6.99
CA LEU A 64 4.04 1.40 -7.66
C LEU A 64 4.62 0.66 -8.87
N ALA A 65 5.31 1.41 -9.72
CA ALA A 65 5.70 0.93 -11.04
C ALA A 65 6.92 -0.01 -11.03
N ASP A 66 7.87 0.17 -10.11
CA ASP A 66 9.16 -0.52 -10.11
C ASP A 66 9.82 -0.56 -8.73
N ASP A 67 10.95 -1.27 -8.65
CA ASP A 67 11.76 -1.43 -7.44
C ASP A 67 12.19 -0.08 -6.85
N SER A 68 12.67 0.85 -7.67
CA SER A 68 13.15 2.15 -7.23
C SER A 68 12.07 2.97 -6.54
N ALA A 69 10.85 2.96 -7.09
CA ALA A 69 9.70 3.65 -6.50
C ALA A 69 9.30 3.01 -5.16
N VAL A 70 9.29 1.68 -5.07
CA VAL A 70 8.98 0.96 -3.82
C VAL A 70 10.06 1.22 -2.76
N GLU A 71 11.34 1.19 -3.12
CA GLU A 71 12.43 1.53 -2.21
C GLU A 71 12.29 2.95 -1.66
N ALA A 72 12.07 3.93 -2.51
CA ALA A 72 11.96 5.32 -2.11
C ALA A 72 10.82 5.57 -1.11
N VAL A 73 9.62 5.00 -1.36
CA VAL A 73 8.48 5.19 -0.46
C VAL A 73 8.55 4.35 0.81
N THR A 74 9.37 3.31 0.83
CA THR A 74 9.47 2.43 2.01
C THR A 74 10.62 2.85 2.91
N PHE A 75 11.83 3.03 2.35
CA PHE A 75 13.06 3.26 3.10
C PHE A 75 13.47 4.73 3.17
N GLY A 76 12.83 5.63 2.43
CA GLY A 76 13.12 7.05 2.48
C GLY A 76 12.92 7.64 3.89
N ALA A 77 13.53 8.78 4.17
CA ALA A 77 13.45 9.46 5.49
C ALA A 77 11.99 9.76 5.91
N ALA A 78 11.10 10.00 4.95
CA ALA A 78 9.65 10.12 5.15
C ALA A 78 8.89 8.94 4.53
N GLY A 79 9.50 7.75 4.55
CA GLY A 79 8.95 6.52 4.01
C GLY A 79 8.01 5.81 4.98
N ILE A 80 7.38 4.74 4.49
CA ILE A 80 6.39 3.96 5.26
C ILE A 80 6.98 3.46 6.59
N LEU A 81 8.21 2.94 6.58
CA LEU A 81 8.86 2.39 7.77
C LEU A 81 9.08 3.42 8.90
N ALA A 82 9.13 4.71 8.57
CA ALA A 82 9.38 5.76 9.57
C ALA A 82 8.22 5.94 10.57
N GLU A 83 6.98 5.65 10.15
CA GLU A 83 5.77 5.94 10.95
C GLU A 83 4.78 4.75 11.02
N LEU A 84 5.10 3.63 10.38
CA LEU A 84 4.23 2.44 10.45
C LEU A 84 4.16 1.92 11.88
N GLN A 85 2.96 1.75 12.39
CA GLN A 85 2.76 1.31 13.78
C GLN A 85 3.09 -0.18 13.96
N PRO A 86 3.56 -0.61 15.15
CA PRO A 86 3.97 -2.00 15.38
C PRO A 86 2.89 -3.06 15.11
N SER A 87 1.62 -2.69 15.21
CA SER A 87 0.49 -3.58 14.90
C SER A 87 0.02 -3.50 13.45
N ALA A 88 0.58 -2.60 12.64
CA ALA A 88 0.17 -2.42 11.25
C ALA A 88 0.92 -3.37 10.31
N VAL A 89 0.35 -3.58 9.14
CA VAL A 89 0.92 -4.44 8.08
C VAL A 89 1.11 -3.63 6.80
N HIS A 90 2.31 -3.66 6.23
CA HIS A 90 2.55 -3.16 4.88
C HIS A 90 2.25 -4.25 3.86
N VAL A 91 1.28 -4.02 3.00
CA VAL A 91 0.88 -4.90 1.89
C VAL A 91 1.43 -4.33 0.58
N SER A 92 2.49 -4.94 0.06
CA SER A 92 3.13 -4.51 -1.19
C SER A 92 2.48 -5.21 -2.38
N CYS A 93 1.70 -4.46 -3.16
CA CYS A 93 0.98 -4.95 -4.34
C CYS A 93 1.75 -4.77 -5.65
N SER A 94 2.92 -4.14 -5.60
CA SER A 94 3.77 -3.89 -6.76
C SER A 94 4.43 -5.18 -7.25
N THR A 95 4.64 -5.29 -8.57
CA THR A 95 5.50 -6.31 -9.16
C THR A 95 6.96 -5.85 -9.04
N ILE A 96 7.71 -6.49 -8.16
CA ILE A 96 9.10 -6.14 -7.82
C ILE A 96 10.02 -7.34 -7.93
N SER A 97 11.33 -7.10 -7.91
CA SER A 97 12.33 -8.15 -7.89
C SER A 97 12.24 -8.99 -6.60
N VAL A 98 12.62 -10.26 -6.69
CA VAL A 98 12.71 -11.15 -5.53
C VAL A 98 13.67 -10.58 -4.48
N ALA A 99 14.80 -10.01 -4.93
CA ALA A 99 15.78 -9.40 -4.03
C ALA A 99 15.19 -8.25 -3.21
N LEU A 100 14.42 -7.35 -3.83
CA LEU A 100 13.75 -6.26 -3.11
C LEU A 100 12.66 -6.81 -2.18
N SER A 101 11.87 -7.78 -2.61
CA SER A 101 10.83 -8.38 -1.78
C SER A 101 11.41 -9.00 -0.50
N GLN A 102 12.55 -9.71 -0.61
CA GLN A 102 13.27 -10.27 0.55
C GLN A 102 13.81 -9.17 1.47
N ARG A 103 14.38 -8.11 0.91
CA ARG A 103 14.89 -6.96 1.68
C ARG A 103 13.77 -6.24 2.43
N LEU A 104 12.61 -6.07 1.81
CA LEU A 104 11.42 -5.49 2.46
C LEU A 104 10.96 -6.37 3.63
N ALA A 105 10.84 -7.68 3.42
CA ALA A 105 10.44 -8.61 4.46
C ALA A 105 11.41 -8.59 5.65
N THR A 106 12.71 -8.57 5.40
CA THR A 106 13.75 -8.49 6.44
C THR A 106 13.65 -7.18 7.23
N ALA A 107 13.60 -6.04 6.53
CA ALA A 107 13.57 -4.73 7.19
C ALA A 107 12.31 -4.54 8.06
N HIS A 108 11.15 -4.99 7.60
CA HIS A 108 9.93 -4.95 8.42
C HIS A 108 10.04 -5.86 9.63
N ALA A 109 10.58 -7.08 9.46
CA ALA A 109 10.76 -8.01 10.57
C ALA A 109 11.74 -7.48 11.64
N GLU A 110 12.85 -6.87 11.23
CA GLU A 110 13.82 -6.22 12.13
C GLU A 110 13.21 -5.04 12.90
N ALA A 111 12.30 -4.33 12.27
CA ALA A 111 11.54 -3.24 12.91
C ALA A 111 10.34 -3.72 13.75
N GLY A 112 10.06 -5.02 13.80
CA GLY A 112 8.89 -5.57 14.50
C GLY A 112 7.55 -5.28 13.81
N LEU A 113 7.56 -5.04 12.50
CA LEU A 113 6.40 -4.67 11.69
C LEU A 113 5.90 -5.83 10.83
N GLY A 114 4.61 -5.80 10.46
CA GLY A 114 4.02 -6.75 9.54
C GLY A 114 4.35 -6.41 8.07
N TYR A 115 4.58 -7.45 7.25
CA TYR A 115 4.78 -7.30 5.81
C TYR A 115 4.17 -8.46 5.04
N VAL A 116 3.43 -8.12 3.97
CA VAL A 116 2.87 -9.08 3.03
C VAL A 116 3.24 -8.64 1.61
N ALA A 117 3.93 -9.51 0.88
CA ALA A 117 4.07 -9.39 -0.57
C ALA A 117 2.78 -9.87 -1.22
N ALA A 118 2.10 -8.99 -1.95
CA ALA A 118 0.81 -9.31 -2.58
C ALA A 118 0.74 -8.81 -4.04
N PRO A 119 1.69 -9.25 -4.92
CA PRO A 119 1.65 -8.81 -6.30
C PRO A 119 0.30 -9.10 -6.93
N VAL A 120 -0.20 -8.12 -7.69
CA VAL A 120 -1.51 -8.21 -8.35
C VAL A 120 -1.35 -8.69 -9.79
N PHE A 121 -2.28 -9.54 -10.20
CA PHE A 121 -2.38 -10.02 -11.58
C PHE A 121 -3.68 -9.50 -12.18
N GLY A 122 -3.55 -8.76 -13.27
CA GLY A 122 -4.67 -8.15 -13.98
C GLY A 122 -4.30 -6.81 -14.58
N ARG A 123 -5.25 -6.22 -15.26
CA ARG A 123 -5.15 -4.87 -15.84
C ARG A 123 -6.00 -3.89 -15.01
N PRO A 124 -5.85 -2.57 -15.21
CA PRO A 124 -6.66 -1.58 -14.50
C PRO A 124 -8.17 -1.84 -14.58
N GLU A 125 -8.66 -2.35 -15.72
CA GLU A 125 -10.08 -2.70 -15.89
C GLU A 125 -10.52 -3.83 -14.95
N ALA A 126 -9.61 -4.75 -14.62
CA ALA A 126 -9.87 -5.79 -13.64
C ALA A 126 -9.92 -5.23 -12.20
N ALA A 127 -9.14 -4.18 -11.90
CA ALA A 127 -9.23 -3.46 -10.63
C ALA A 127 -10.60 -2.78 -10.48
N VAL A 128 -11.04 -2.05 -11.49
CA VAL A 128 -12.36 -1.40 -11.53
C VAL A 128 -13.49 -2.41 -11.35
N SER A 129 -13.40 -3.58 -12.03
CA SER A 129 -14.42 -4.64 -11.93
C SER A 129 -14.24 -5.56 -10.72
N LYS A 130 -13.31 -5.29 -9.80
CA LYS A 130 -13.00 -6.09 -8.61
C LYS A 130 -12.67 -7.56 -8.94
N LYS A 131 -11.95 -7.77 -10.03
CA LYS A 131 -11.54 -9.10 -10.54
C LYS A 131 -10.02 -9.28 -10.58
N LEU A 132 -9.29 -8.55 -9.75
CA LEU A 132 -7.85 -8.77 -9.59
C LEU A 132 -7.58 -10.09 -8.87
N TRP A 133 -6.53 -10.77 -9.31
CA TRP A 133 -5.94 -11.87 -8.59
C TRP A 133 -4.76 -11.36 -7.78
N LEU A 134 -4.66 -11.76 -6.53
CA LEU A 134 -3.54 -11.44 -5.66
C LEU A 134 -2.90 -12.74 -5.18
N LEU A 135 -1.57 -12.74 -5.13
CA LEU A 135 -0.81 -13.81 -4.51
C LEU A 135 -0.19 -13.25 -3.22
N ALA A 136 -0.75 -13.61 -2.07
CA ALA A 136 -0.25 -13.13 -0.79
C ALA A 136 0.81 -14.07 -0.21
N ALA A 137 1.95 -13.52 0.16
CA ALA A 137 3.05 -14.22 0.80
C ALA A 137 3.64 -13.39 1.95
N GLY A 138 3.86 -14.01 3.11
CA GLY A 138 4.37 -13.35 4.31
C GLY A 138 4.27 -14.27 5.52
N LYS A 139 4.41 -13.71 6.73
CA LYS A 139 4.09 -14.45 7.96
C LYS A 139 2.60 -14.81 7.96
N ALA A 140 2.24 -16.03 8.34
CA ALA A 140 0.86 -16.52 8.33
C ALA A 140 -0.12 -15.55 9.02
N ALA A 141 0.23 -15.05 10.20
CA ALA A 141 -0.59 -14.11 10.95
C ALA A 141 -0.81 -12.78 10.22
N ASP A 142 0.19 -12.26 9.49
CA ASP A 142 0.05 -11.02 8.72
C ASP A 142 -0.81 -11.25 7.46
N VAL A 143 -0.63 -12.39 6.81
CA VAL A 143 -1.45 -12.79 5.64
C VAL A 143 -2.91 -12.98 6.03
N GLU A 144 -3.18 -13.72 7.11
CA GLU A 144 -4.55 -13.93 7.62
C GLU A 144 -5.25 -12.61 7.97
N ARG A 145 -4.53 -11.64 8.53
CA ARG A 145 -5.08 -10.31 8.83
C ARG A 145 -5.33 -9.47 7.58
N ALA A 146 -4.54 -9.66 6.51
CA ALA A 146 -4.66 -8.91 5.26
C ALA A 146 -5.73 -9.50 4.32
N LEU A 147 -6.15 -10.74 4.53
CA LEU A 147 -7.25 -11.36 3.78
C LEU A 147 -8.61 -10.95 4.37
N PRO A 148 -9.63 -10.69 3.52
CA PRO A 148 -10.97 -10.36 3.99
C PRO A 148 -11.69 -11.56 4.64
#